data_8dbcf6da14c59ce36426d30792038e55
#
_entry.id   8dbcf6da14c59ce36426d30792038e55
#
_cell.length_a   1.000
_cell.length_b   1.000
_cell.length_c   1.000
_cell.angle_alpha   90.00
_cell.angle_beta   90.00
_cell.angle_gamma   90.00
#
_symmetry.space_group_name_H-M   'P 1'
#
loop_
_entity.id
_entity.type
_entity.pdbx_description
1 polymer ?
#
loop_
_entity_poly.entity_id
_entity_poly.type
_entity_poly.pdbx_seq_one_letter_code
_entity_poly.pdbx_strand_id
1 'polypeptide(L)'
;MVALCPPKSMRAQTYSIESVNDSLNYLTLTTDSTTDRWALRYPVYRLETGDVDGDGRTEALVGVIKSTRYYKQKGRRLFVFKNYKNRVRAMWMGSKLGGILQDFRFVNGVVRSLETTSSGQYVVAEYRWQGFGFEFVRFMAIKVERQKALKVFNQ
;
A
#
# COMPACT_ATOMS: atom_id res chain seq x y z
N MET A 1 24.23 32.41 -12.64
CA MET A 1 23.13 31.43 -12.58
C MET A 1 23.08 30.86 -11.18
N VAL A 2 22.00 31.10 -10.48
CA VAL A 2 21.83 30.56 -9.11
C VAL A 2 21.21 29.18 -9.21
N ALA A 3 21.91 28.14 -8.77
CA ALA A 3 21.35 26.81 -8.68
C ALA A 3 20.34 26.79 -7.52
N LEU A 4 19.08 26.57 -7.84
CA LEU A 4 18.04 26.40 -6.83
C LEU A 4 18.17 25.00 -6.23
N CYS A 5 18.47 24.92 -4.94
CA CYS A 5 18.39 23.66 -4.22
C CYS A 5 16.91 23.23 -4.19
N PRO A 6 16.59 21.99 -4.60
CA PRO A 6 15.22 21.52 -4.47
C PRO A 6 14.80 21.52 -3.00
N PRO A 7 13.50 21.77 -2.71
CA PRO A 7 12.99 21.68 -1.34
C PRO A 7 13.31 20.32 -0.74
N LYS A 8 13.42 20.22 0.58
CA LYS A 8 13.69 18.95 1.29
C LYS A 8 12.70 17.83 0.90
N SER A 9 11.45 18.20 0.58
CA SER A 9 10.41 17.28 0.14
C SER A 9 10.67 16.65 -1.23
N MET A 10 11.58 17.23 -2.02
CA MET A 10 11.94 16.75 -3.37
C MET A 10 13.29 16.03 -3.41
N ARG A 11 13.91 15.76 -2.26
CA ARG A 11 15.12 14.93 -2.22
C ARG A 11 14.78 13.51 -2.66
N ALA A 12 15.67 12.94 -3.48
CA ALA A 12 15.47 11.60 -4.01
C ALA A 12 15.28 10.58 -2.89
N GLN A 13 14.14 9.93 -2.91
CA GLN A 13 13.76 8.87 -2.01
C GLN A 13 13.03 7.82 -2.83
N THR A 14 13.51 6.59 -2.80
CA THR A 14 12.94 5.51 -3.60
C THR A 14 12.67 4.29 -2.74
N TYR A 15 11.46 3.76 -2.85
CA TYR A 15 11.12 2.44 -2.31
C TYR A 15 11.19 1.40 -3.41
N SER A 16 11.71 0.23 -3.10
CA SER A 16 11.74 -0.90 -4.02
C SER A 16 11.58 -2.22 -3.25
N ILE A 17 11.19 -3.26 -3.97
CA ILE A 17 11.13 -4.62 -3.42
C ILE A 17 12.31 -5.40 -3.99
N GLU A 18 13.15 -5.93 -3.10
CA GLU A 18 14.21 -6.86 -3.45
C GLU A 18 13.75 -8.27 -3.06
N SER A 19 13.52 -9.13 -4.05
CA SER A 19 13.05 -10.49 -3.82
C SER A 19 14.20 -11.46 -3.78
N VAL A 20 14.31 -12.21 -2.69
CA VAL A 20 15.24 -13.35 -2.58
C VAL A 20 14.52 -14.63 -3.04
N ASN A 21 13.31 -14.85 -2.51
CA ASN A 21 12.41 -15.94 -2.91
C ASN A 21 10.99 -15.59 -2.42
N ASP A 22 10.03 -16.49 -2.61
CA ASP A 22 8.64 -16.26 -2.22
C ASP A 22 8.45 -16.06 -0.71
N SER A 23 9.40 -16.54 0.09
CA SER A 23 9.32 -16.48 1.56
C SER A 23 10.19 -15.38 2.16
N LEU A 24 10.97 -14.68 1.35
CA LEU A 24 11.84 -13.60 1.83
C LEU A 24 11.98 -12.51 0.77
N ASN A 25 11.48 -11.35 1.10
CA ASN A 25 11.61 -10.12 0.33
C ASN A 25 12.08 -9.01 1.26
N TYR A 26 12.58 -7.93 0.69
CA TYR A 26 12.94 -6.74 1.45
C TYR A 26 12.28 -5.53 0.82
N LEU A 27 11.64 -4.72 1.66
CA LEU A 27 11.29 -3.35 1.28
C LEU A 27 12.52 -2.50 1.51
N THR A 28 13.07 -1.95 0.45
CA THR A 28 14.29 -1.15 0.48
C THR A 28 13.97 0.32 0.31
N LEU A 29 14.47 1.14 1.22
CA LEU A 29 14.39 2.59 1.14
C LEU A 29 15.78 3.12 0.80
N THR A 30 15.91 3.76 -0.35
CA THR A 30 17.15 4.41 -0.79
C THR A 30 16.95 5.92 -0.78
N THR A 31 17.85 6.60 -0.10
CA THR A 31 17.95 8.07 -0.11
C THR A 31 19.27 8.48 -0.76
N ASP A 32 19.55 9.79 -0.81
CA ASP A 32 20.81 10.29 -1.37
C ASP A 32 22.05 9.74 -0.67
N SER A 33 21.93 9.39 0.61
CA SER A 33 23.07 9.03 1.45
C SER A 33 22.93 7.69 2.19
N THR A 34 21.74 7.07 2.15
CA THR A 34 21.45 5.88 2.96
C THR A 34 20.66 4.85 2.20
N THR A 35 20.77 3.61 2.66
CA THR A 35 19.91 2.50 2.24
C THR A 35 19.47 1.74 3.49
N ASP A 36 18.18 1.54 3.65
CA ASP A 36 17.61 0.76 4.75
C ASP A 36 16.66 -0.30 4.20
N ARG A 37 16.54 -1.40 4.91
CA ARG A 37 15.72 -2.55 4.49
C ARG A 37 14.83 -3.03 5.61
N TRP A 38 13.62 -3.44 5.23
CA TRP A 38 12.67 -4.09 6.12
C TRP A 38 12.36 -5.49 5.58
N ALA A 39 12.61 -6.52 6.36
CA ALA A 39 12.38 -7.90 5.94
C ALA A 39 10.88 -8.22 5.89
N LEU A 40 10.45 -8.72 4.74
CA LEU A 40 9.09 -9.21 4.49
C LEU A 40 9.18 -10.72 4.24
N ARG A 41 8.85 -11.51 5.26
CA ARG A 41 9.03 -12.98 5.23
C ARG A 41 7.80 -13.71 4.69
N TYR A 42 7.26 -13.18 3.59
CA TYR A 42 6.06 -13.67 2.93
C TYR A 42 6.02 -13.13 1.49
N PRO A 43 5.17 -13.70 0.62
CA PRO A 43 5.07 -13.20 -0.76
C PRO A 43 4.59 -11.75 -0.80
N VAL A 44 5.13 -11.00 -1.75
CA VAL A 44 4.74 -9.61 -2.07
C VAL A 44 4.12 -9.61 -3.46
N TYR A 45 2.92 -9.04 -3.60
CA TYR A 45 2.24 -9.01 -4.90
C TYR A 45 2.15 -7.61 -5.51
N ARG A 46 2.39 -6.55 -4.74
CA ARG A 46 2.31 -5.18 -5.25
C ARG A 46 3.11 -4.20 -4.39
N LEU A 47 3.70 -3.22 -5.04
CA LEU A 47 4.26 -2.03 -4.41
C LEU A 47 3.64 -0.80 -5.08
N GLU A 48 3.02 0.06 -4.29
CA GLU A 48 2.59 1.39 -4.69
C GLU A 48 3.27 2.41 -3.79
N THR A 49 3.45 3.61 -4.28
CA THR A 49 4.01 4.71 -3.48
C THR A 49 3.15 5.95 -3.63
N GLY A 50 3.08 6.75 -2.59
CA GLY A 50 2.35 8.01 -2.61
C GLY A 50 2.28 8.62 -1.22
N ASP A 51 1.78 9.85 -1.15
CA ASP A 51 1.59 10.56 0.10
C ASP A 51 0.29 10.10 0.76
N VAL A 52 0.39 9.07 1.59
CA VAL A 52 -0.76 8.41 2.19
C VAL A 52 -1.42 9.26 3.27
N ASP A 53 -0.62 9.91 4.11
CA ASP A 53 -1.11 10.67 5.27
C ASP A 53 -1.20 12.18 5.03
N GLY A 54 -0.87 12.66 3.84
CA GLY A 54 -0.98 14.07 3.49
C GLY A 54 0.12 14.96 4.05
N ASP A 55 1.22 14.39 4.52
CA ASP A 55 2.32 15.17 5.12
C ASP A 55 3.33 15.71 4.09
N GLY A 56 3.11 15.48 2.81
CA GLY A 56 4.01 15.89 1.73
C GLY A 56 5.15 14.92 1.47
N ARG A 57 5.23 13.82 2.20
CA ARG A 57 6.24 12.78 2.00
C ARG A 57 5.61 11.53 1.39
N THR A 58 6.44 10.75 0.69
CA THR A 58 5.98 9.52 0.05
C THR A 58 6.12 8.33 1.00
N GLU A 59 5.07 7.58 1.17
CA GLU A 59 5.03 6.30 1.87
C GLU A 59 5.01 5.15 0.87
N ALA A 60 5.29 3.95 1.35
CA ALA A 60 5.19 2.71 0.58
C ALA A 60 3.96 1.92 1.01
N LEU A 61 3.14 1.53 0.03
CA LEU A 61 2.01 0.63 0.23
C LEU A 61 2.40 -0.71 -0.38
N VAL A 62 2.47 -1.74 0.46
CA VAL A 62 2.98 -3.05 0.06
C VAL A 62 1.87 -4.08 0.18
N GLY A 63 1.58 -4.74 -0.93
CA GLY A 63 0.66 -5.87 -0.95
C GLY A 63 1.39 -7.16 -0.63
N VAL A 64 0.94 -7.86 0.40
CA VAL A 64 1.57 -9.08 0.89
C VAL A 64 0.54 -10.18 1.03
N ILE A 65 1.01 -11.44 1.10
CA ILE A 65 0.14 -12.60 1.31
C ILE A 65 0.54 -13.25 2.63
N LYS A 66 -0.29 -13.07 3.64
CA LYS A 66 -0.06 -13.65 4.96
C LYS A 66 -1.31 -13.66 5.83
N SER A 67 -1.27 -14.35 6.95
CA SER A 67 -2.20 -14.15 8.05
C SER A 67 -1.72 -12.99 8.93
N THR A 68 -2.64 -12.29 9.57
CA THR A 68 -2.33 -11.24 10.53
C THR A 68 -2.90 -11.57 11.90
N ARG A 69 -2.48 -10.82 12.92
CA ARG A 69 -3.00 -10.97 14.29
C ARG A 69 -4.52 -10.83 14.33
N TYR A 70 -5.06 -9.91 13.53
CA TYR A 70 -6.48 -9.57 13.55
C TYR A 70 -7.30 -10.34 12.53
N TYR A 71 -6.64 -11.00 11.57
CA TYR A 71 -7.30 -11.81 10.56
C TYR A 71 -6.41 -13.01 10.25
N LYS A 72 -6.70 -14.12 10.91
CA LYS A 72 -5.82 -15.30 10.93
C LYS A 72 -5.78 -16.09 9.63
N GLN A 73 -6.80 -15.95 8.79
CA GLN A 73 -6.81 -16.62 7.49
C GLN A 73 -5.75 -16.00 6.57
N LYS A 74 -4.93 -16.85 5.96
CA LYS A 74 -3.92 -16.41 4.99
C LYS A 74 -4.62 -15.81 3.77
N GLY A 75 -4.15 -14.65 3.33
CA GLY A 75 -4.71 -13.95 2.18
C GLY A 75 -3.97 -12.67 1.88
N ARG A 76 -4.45 -11.93 0.90
CA ARG A 76 -3.84 -10.66 0.51
C ARG A 76 -4.11 -9.59 1.54
N ARG A 77 -3.06 -8.85 1.86
CA ARG A 77 -3.10 -7.77 2.87
C ARG A 77 -2.40 -6.54 2.32
N LEU A 78 -2.74 -5.40 2.85
CA LEU A 78 -2.09 -4.12 2.57
C LEU A 78 -1.31 -3.71 3.81
N PHE A 79 -0.02 -3.41 3.62
CA PHE A 79 0.84 -2.84 4.66
C PHE A 79 1.32 -1.47 4.19
N VAL A 80 1.46 -0.54 5.11
CA VAL A 80 1.97 0.80 4.81
C VAL A 80 3.21 1.06 5.65
N PHE A 81 4.24 1.57 4.99
CA PHE A 81 5.52 1.91 5.61
C PHE A 81 5.88 3.35 5.29
N LYS A 82 6.62 3.95 6.19
CA LYS A 82 7.10 5.32 6.02
C LYS A 82 8.60 5.41 6.24
N ASN A 83 9.17 6.51 5.78
CA ASN A 83 10.53 6.91 6.10
C ASN A 83 10.51 7.67 7.43
N TYR A 84 11.16 7.12 8.43
CA TYR A 84 11.40 7.80 9.69
C TYR A 84 12.90 7.90 9.91
N LYS A 85 13.47 9.10 9.78
CA LYS A 85 14.90 9.36 9.93
C LYS A 85 15.76 8.45 9.04
N ASN A 86 15.38 8.31 7.77
CA ASN A 86 16.00 7.45 6.75
C ASN A 86 15.91 5.95 7.02
N ARG A 87 15.00 5.54 7.89
CA ARG A 87 14.71 4.14 8.16
C ARG A 87 13.29 3.78 7.78
N VAL A 88 13.11 2.57 7.29
CA VAL A 88 11.79 2.01 7.04
C VAL A 88 11.10 1.75 8.37
N ARG A 89 9.89 2.27 8.53
CA ARG A 89 9.06 2.02 9.71
C ARG A 89 7.65 1.67 9.32
N ALA A 90 7.09 0.69 9.99
CA ALA A 90 5.71 0.32 9.79
C ALA A 90 4.78 1.43 10.26
N MET A 91 3.84 1.80 9.39
CA MET A 91 2.81 2.79 9.68
C MET A 91 1.46 2.10 9.92
N TRP A 92 1.18 1.05 9.15
CA TRP A 92 -0.02 0.23 9.30
C TRP A 92 0.25 -1.17 8.76
N MET A 93 0.02 -2.18 9.56
CA MET A 93 0.32 -3.56 9.19
C MET A 93 -0.91 -4.46 9.23
N GLY A 94 -1.91 -4.08 8.44
CA GLY A 94 -2.83 -5.08 7.96
C GLY A 94 -3.89 -5.56 8.89
N SER A 95 -4.71 -4.71 9.41
CA SER A 95 -6.06 -5.16 9.63
C SER A 95 -6.78 -5.19 8.28
N LYS A 96 -7.90 -5.86 8.27
CA LYS A 96 -8.76 -6.03 7.12
C LYS A 96 -9.37 -4.69 6.69
N LEU A 97 -9.43 -4.42 5.39
CA LEU A 97 -10.35 -3.44 4.82
C LEU A 97 -11.78 -4.00 4.88
N GLY A 98 -12.75 -3.36 4.24
CA GLY A 98 -14.15 -3.75 4.39
C GLY A 98 -14.49 -5.18 3.98
N GLY A 99 -13.91 -5.67 2.86
CA GLY A 99 -14.15 -7.01 2.34
C GLY A 99 -12.88 -7.85 2.26
N ILE A 100 -12.91 -8.89 1.42
CA ILE A 100 -11.75 -9.74 1.18
C ILE A 100 -10.90 -9.08 0.10
N LEU A 101 -9.73 -8.58 0.47
CA LEU A 101 -8.86 -7.83 -0.43
C LEU A 101 -8.30 -8.74 -1.53
N GLN A 102 -8.43 -8.29 -2.79
CA GLN A 102 -7.84 -8.93 -3.95
C GLN A 102 -6.68 -8.11 -4.51
N ASP A 103 -6.82 -6.80 -4.54
CA ASP A 103 -5.81 -5.88 -5.05
C ASP A 103 -6.10 -4.46 -4.57
N PHE A 104 -5.15 -3.56 -4.75
CA PHE A 104 -5.35 -2.15 -4.42
C PHE A 104 -4.52 -1.26 -5.34
N ARG A 105 -4.89 0.00 -5.40
CA ARG A 105 -4.14 1.08 -6.05
C ARG A 105 -4.16 2.30 -5.14
N PHE A 106 -3.13 3.13 -5.24
CA PHE A 106 -3.13 4.44 -4.62
C PHE A 106 -3.39 5.49 -5.69
N VAL A 107 -4.56 6.13 -5.63
CA VAL A 107 -5.05 7.03 -6.69
C VAL A 107 -5.61 8.30 -6.04
N ASN A 108 -5.07 9.46 -6.43
CA ASN A 108 -5.59 10.76 -5.98
C ASN A 108 -5.75 10.87 -4.46
N GLY A 109 -4.75 10.37 -3.72
CA GLY A 109 -4.72 10.47 -2.26
C GLY A 109 -5.56 9.44 -1.52
N VAL A 110 -6.14 8.47 -2.20
CA VAL A 110 -6.93 7.40 -1.58
C VAL A 110 -6.43 6.02 -2.01
N VAL A 111 -6.66 5.04 -1.15
CA VAL A 111 -6.50 3.63 -1.52
C VAL A 111 -7.79 3.17 -2.18
N ARG A 112 -7.68 2.76 -3.43
CA ARG A 112 -8.77 2.10 -4.14
C ARG A 112 -8.56 0.60 -4.04
N SER A 113 -9.53 -0.10 -3.47
CA SER A 113 -9.46 -1.53 -3.27
C SER A 113 -10.30 -2.28 -4.30
N LEU A 114 -9.83 -3.47 -4.66
CA LEU A 114 -10.62 -4.49 -5.33
C LEU A 114 -10.86 -5.58 -4.30
N GLU A 115 -12.11 -5.83 -3.96
CA GLU A 115 -12.50 -6.74 -2.89
C GLU A 115 -13.51 -7.76 -3.41
N THR A 116 -13.62 -8.88 -2.71
CA THR A 116 -14.71 -9.83 -2.95
C THR A 116 -15.54 -10.00 -1.68
N THR A 117 -16.82 -10.34 -1.89
CA THR A 117 -17.71 -10.78 -0.82
C THR A 117 -17.52 -12.28 -0.58
N SER A 118 -18.12 -12.79 0.49
CA SER A 118 -18.10 -14.23 0.78
C SER A 118 -18.77 -15.08 -0.30
N SER A 119 -19.67 -14.49 -1.09
CA SER A 119 -20.33 -15.15 -2.23
C SER A 119 -19.60 -14.97 -3.56
N GLY A 120 -18.40 -14.36 -3.54
CA GLY A 120 -17.55 -14.22 -4.74
C GLY A 120 -17.91 -13.05 -5.65
N GLN A 121 -18.78 -12.15 -5.22
CA GLN A 121 -19.07 -10.92 -5.95
C GLN A 121 -17.98 -9.88 -5.69
N TYR A 122 -17.75 -8.97 -6.64
CA TYR A 122 -16.71 -7.96 -6.55
C TYR A 122 -17.24 -6.63 -6.08
N VAL A 123 -16.37 -5.95 -5.31
CA VAL A 123 -16.62 -4.60 -4.78
C VAL A 123 -15.38 -3.77 -5.06
N VAL A 124 -15.58 -2.53 -5.51
CA VAL A 124 -14.49 -1.54 -5.58
C VAL A 124 -14.84 -0.42 -4.61
N ALA A 125 -13.93 -0.14 -3.70
CA ALA A 125 -14.14 0.85 -2.64
C ALA A 125 -12.93 1.77 -2.55
N GLU A 126 -13.11 2.91 -1.90
CA GLU A 126 -12.03 3.85 -1.62
C GLU A 126 -11.93 4.13 -0.13
N TYR A 127 -10.68 4.22 0.34
CA TYR A 127 -10.35 4.47 1.74
C TYR A 127 -9.32 5.59 1.82
N ARG A 128 -9.41 6.39 2.88
CA ARG A 128 -8.47 7.48 3.16
C ARG A 128 -7.83 7.28 4.51
N TRP A 129 -6.55 7.62 4.62
CA TRP A 129 -5.84 7.56 5.89
C TRP A 129 -6.44 8.56 6.89
N GLN A 130 -6.72 8.07 8.09
CA GLN A 130 -7.22 8.87 9.21
C GLN A 130 -6.46 8.52 10.48
N GLY A 131 -5.32 9.19 10.70
CA GLY A 131 -4.53 9.07 11.92
C GLY A 131 -3.96 7.68 12.22
N PHE A 132 -4.80 6.69 12.40
CA PHE A 132 -4.37 5.35 12.83
C PHE A 132 -4.70 4.24 11.85
N GLY A 133 -5.34 4.54 10.75
CA GLY A 133 -5.73 3.52 9.78
C GLY A 133 -6.55 4.12 8.66
N PHE A 134 -7.15 3.24 7.86
CA PHE A 134 -7.94 3.65 6.72
C PHE A 134 -9.41 3.75 7.09
N GLU A 135 -10.02 4.87 6.72
CA GLU A 135 -11.44 5.12 6.85
C GLU A 135 -12.11 4.96 5.48
N PHE A 136 -13.25 4.30 5.47
CA PHE A 136 -14.06 4.14 4.27
C PHE A 136 -14.54 5.51 3.74
N VAL A 137 -14.35 5.73 2.43
CA VAL A 137 -14.82 6.95 1.75
C VAL A 137 -16.09 6.68 0.94
N ARG A 138 -16.02 5.72 0.02
CA ARG A 138 -17.15 5.41 -0.84
C ARG A 138 -17.01 4.06 -1.53
N PHE A 139 -18.14 3.51 -1.98
CA PHE A 139 -18.14 2.45 -2.96
C PHE A 139 -18.13 3.04 -4.37
N MET A 140 -17.32 2.45 -5.26
CA MET A 140 -17.35 2.75 -6.69
C MET A 140 -18.10 1.69 -7.48
N ALA A 141 -18.12 0.46 -6.98
CA ALA A 141 -18.93 -0.63 -7.53
C ALA A 141 -19.28 -1.59 -6.40
N ILE A 142 -20.52 -2.08 -6.38
CA ILE A 142 -21.01 -2.96 -5.33
C ILE A 142 -21.58 -4.20 -5.95
N LYS A 143 -21.07 -5.38 -5.53
CA LYS A 143 -21.60 -6.70 -5.90
C LYS A 143 -21.79 -6.85 -7.41
N VAL A 144 -20.72 -6.59 -8.14
CA VAL A 144 -20.68 -6.68 -9.59
C VAL A 144 -19.82 -7.87 -10.03
N GLU A 145 -19.89 -8.22 -11.30
CA GLU A 145 -19.03 -9.22 -11.89
C GLU A 145 -17.58 -8.70 -12.03
N ARG A 146 -16.65 -9.62 -12.18
CA ARG A 146 -15.22 -9.31 -12.19
C ARG A 146 -14.83 -8.29 -13.28
N GLN A 147 -15.32 -8.44 -14.51
CA GLN A 147 -14.96 -7.54 -15.61
C GLN A 147 -15.37 -6.11 -15.33
N LYS A 148 -16.59 -5.90 -14.83
CA LYS A 148 -17.09 -4.58 -14.47
C LYS A 148 -16.27 -3.97 -13.34
N ALA A 149 -15.96 -4.76 -12.32
CA ALA A 149 -15.14 -4.32 -11.20
C ALA A 149 -13.74 -3.88 -11.66
N LEU A 150 -13.10 -4.64 -12.55
CA LEU A 150 -11.78 -4.30 -13.07
C LEU A 150 -11.78 -3.01 -13.87
N LYS A 151 -12.81 -2.74 -14.65
CA LYS A 151 -12.96 -1.45 -15.35
C LYS A 151 -12.98 -0.28 -14.39
N VAL A 152 -13.77 -0.40 -13.32
CA VAL A 152 -13.89 0.65 -12.30
C VAL A 152 -12.59 0.78 -11.51
N PHE A 153 -11.99 -0.33 -11.14
CA PHE A 153 -10.74 -0.37 -10.40
C PHE A 153 -9.59 0.30 -11.17
N ASN A 154 -9.55 0.13 -12.49
CA ASN A 154 -8.48 0.65 -13.34
C ASN A 154 -8.73 2.06 -13.90
N GLN A 155 -9.82 2.69 -13.55
CA GLN A 155 -10.10 4.07 -13.92
C GLN A 155 -9.08 5.08 -13.41
#